data_7e797ff2e870a338284b3d6c830027e7
#
_entry.id   7e797ff2e870a338284b3d6c830027e7
#
_cell.length_a   1.000
_cell.length_b   1.000
_cell.length_c   1.000
_cell.angle_alpha   90.00
_cell.angle_beta   90.00
_cell.angle_gamma   90.00
#
_symmetry.space_group_name_H-M   'P 1'
#
loop_
_entity.id
_entity.type
_entity.pdbx_description
1 polymer ?
#
loop_
_entity_poly.entity_id
_entity_poly.type
_entity_poly.pdbx_seq_one_letter_code
_entity_poly.pdbx_strand_id
1 'polypeptide(L)'
;MFHSDSAFATLTSQTLTHEQKLMNLAKEAENAFDVLDIPPRTRHFFETGAINDLFEGHAPYRPRYILPDYGAFVRQGSAFLRLPPPQDLDELLFSLMTLYRHVPSITNFPVYLGNLDTLIDPFLDGWSDEEARRKLRLFLNYLDRTITDSFCHANLGPAATRAGRLL
;
A
#
# COMPACT_ATOMS: atom_id res chain seq x y z
N MET A 1 -5.58 19.22 18.71
CA MET A 1 -7.04 19.24 19.02
C MET A 1 -7.76 19.48 17.72
N PHE A 2 -8.61 18.56 17.29
CA PHE A 2 -9.45 18.77 16.12
C PHE A 2 -10.39 19.94 16.43
N HIS A 3 -10.24 21.03 15.71
CA HIS A 3 -11.08 22.19 15.89
C HIS A 3 -12.30 22.06 14.98
N SER A 4 -13.41 21.56 15.54
CA SER A 4 -14.70 21.50 14.85
C SER A 4 -15.08 22.85 14.23
N ASP A 5 -14.72 23.93 14.88
CA ASP A 5 -15.01 25.29 14.44
C ASP A 5 -14.21 25.68 13.19
N SER A 6 -12.96 25.23 13.06
CA SER A 6 -12.12 25.46 11.87
C SER A 6 -12.64 24.67 10.67
N ALA A 7 -13.02 23.40 10.86
CA ALA A 7 -13.63 22.60 9.81
C ALA A 7 -14.97 23.20 9.34
N PHE A 8 -15.80 23.63 10.27
CA PHE A 8 -17.08 24.29 9.94
C PHE A 8 -16.86 25.61 9.20
N ALA A 9 -15.93 26.45 9.65
CA ALA A 9 -15.56 27.70 8.97
C ALA A 9 -15.05 27.44 7.54
N THR A 10 -14.25 26.40 7.34
CA THR A 10 -13.78 25.98 6.02
C THR A 10 -14.94 25.58 5.11
N LEU A 11 -15.87 24.74 5.61
CA LEU A 11 -17.02 24.28 4.84
C LEU A 11 -17.95 25.42 4.43
N THR A 12 -18.20 26.34 5.34
CA THR A 12 -19.16 27.46 5.13
C THR A 12 -18.55 28.65 4.42
N SER A 13 -17.23 28.70 4.25
CA SER A 13 -16.54 29.80 3.54
C SER A 13 -17.09 29.97 2.13
N GLN A 14 -17.44 31.22 1.79
CA GLN A 14 -17.85 31.59 0.42
C GLN A 14 -16.67 32.07 -0.45
N THR A 15 -15.51 32.26 0.16
CA THR A 15 -14.31 32.75 -0.53
C THR A 15 -13.37 31.65 -0.99
N LEU A 16 -13.49 30.46 -0.40
CA LEU A 16 -12.67 29.30 -0.77
C LEU A 16 -13.30 28.51 -1.91
N THR A 17 -12.46 28.13 -2.88
CA THR A 17 -12.86 27.16 -3.91
C THR A 17 -13.11 25.77 -3.30
N HIS A 18 -13.77 24.90 -4.04
CA HIS A 18 -14.00 23.51 -3.64
C HIS A 18 -12.69 22.79 -3.29
N GLU A 19 -11.68 22.92 -4.14
CA GLU A 19 -10.34 22.31 -3.94
C GLU A 19 -9.65 22.87 -2.69
N GLN A 20 -9.71 24.19 -2.48
CA GLN A 20 -9.16 24.81 -1.26
C GLN A 20 -9.86 24.32 0.00
N LYS A 21 -11.19 24.12 -0.05
CA LYS A 21 -11.94 23.54 1.07
C LYS A 21 -11.48 22.11 1.36
N LEU A 22 -11.34 21.26 0.33
CA LEU A 22 -10.86 19.89 0.48
C LEU A 22 -9.44 19.87 1.06
N MET A 23 -8.53 20.71 0.56
CA MET A 23 -7.17 20.81 1.09
C MET A 23 -7.14 21.25 2.56
N ASN A 24 -7.94 22.25 2.93
CA ASN A 24 -7.99 22.72 4.32
C ASN A 24 -8.60 21.67 5.27
N LEU A 25 -9.64 20.96 4.83
CA LEU A 25 -10.22 19.85 5.59
C LEU A 25 -9.24 18.68 5.73
N ALA A 26 -8.49 18.39 4.69
CA ALA A 26 -7.43 17.38 4.75
C ALA A 26 -6.35 17.77 5.78
N LYS A 27 -5.91 19.03 5.80
CA LYS A 27 -4.97 19.54 6.81
C LYS A 27 -5.53 19.45 8.23
N GLU A 28 -6.81 19.77 8.43
CA GLU A 28 -7.45 19.61 9.75
C GLU A 28 -7.50 18.14 10.19
N ALA A 29 -7.77 17.22 9.25
CA ALA A 29 -7.75 15.79 9.50
C ALA A 29 -6.32 15.30 9.81
N GLU A 30 -5.32 15.85 9.15
CA GLU A 30 -3.89 15.58 9.39
C GLU A 30 -3.43 16.08 10.76
N ASN A 31 -3.93 17.23 11.19
CA ASN A 31 -3.63 17.78 12.51
C ASN A 31 -4.39 17.05 13.66
N ALA A 32 -5.20 16.05 13.36
CA ALA A 32 -5.88 15.21 14.36
C ALA A 32 -4.95 14.27 15.14
N PHE A 33 -3.63 14.44 15.03
CA PHE A 33 -2.62 13.72 15.78
C PHE A 33 -2.89 13.63 17.28
N ASP A 34 -3.43 14.71 17.85
CA ASP A 34 -3.75 14.77 19.28
C ASP A 34 -4.97 13.94 19.69
N VAL A 35 -5.78 13.51 18.71
CA VAL A 35 -6.97 12.69 18.95
C VAL A 35 -6.62 11.18 18.95
N LEU A 36 -5.47 10.83 18.37
CA LEU A 36 -5.02 9.43 18.32
C LEU A 36 -4.36 9.03 19.64
N ASP A 37 -4.80 7.91 20.20
CA ASP A 37 -4.16 7.32 21.39
C ASP A 37 -2.85 6.65 20.99
N ILE A 38 -1.80 7.48 20.94
CA ILE A 38 -0.47 7.04 20.54
C ILE A 38 0.43 6.98 21.75
N PRO A 39 1.17 5.88 21.94
CA PRO A 39 2.12 5.76 23.02
C PRO A 39 3.07 6.98 23.06
N PRO A 40 3.31 7.59 24.23
CA PRO A 40 4.14 8.80 24.35
C PRO A 40 5.55 8.63 23.74
N ARG A 41 6.12 7.42 23.83
CA ARG A 41 7.41 7.10 23.22
C ARG A 41 7.37 7.15 21.69
N THR A 42 6.29 6.69 21.10
CA THR A 42 6.10 6.74 19.63
C THR A 42 5.94 8.19 19.17
N ARG A 43 5.14 8.99 19.88
CA ARG A 43 5.01 10.43 19.65
C ARG A 43 6.37 11.13 19.69
N HIS A 44 7.15 10.86 20.73
CA HIS A 44 8.49 11.42 20.86
C HIS A 44 9.42 11.06 19.69
N PHE A 45 9.32 9.86 19.15
CA PHE A 45 10.13 9.48 17.99
C PHE A 45 9.73 10.23 16.71
N PHE A 46 8.47 10.53 16.52
CA PHE A 46 8.02 11.41 15.42
C PHE A 46 8.49 12.85 15.62
N GLU A 47 8.31 13.40 16.81
CA GLU A 47 8.74 14.77 17.15
C GLU A 47 10.24 15.00 16.99
N THR A 48 11.03 13.99 17.29
CA THR A 48 12.50 14.02 17.16
C THR A 48 13.00 13.63 15.79
N GLY A 49 12.12 13.19 14.88
CA GLY A 49 12.50 12.72 13.55
C GLY A 49 13.23 11.37 13.55
N ALA A 50 13.19 10.62 14.66
CA ALA A 50 13.79 9.29 14.74
C ALA A 50 13.02 8.27 13.90
N ILE A 51 11.71 8.48 13.70
CA ILE A 51 10.88 7.81 12.72
C ILE A 51 10.14 8.86 11.90
N ASN A 52 10.04 8.62 10.59
CA ASN A 52 9.27 9.46 9.69
C ASN A 52 7.99 8.73 9.31
N ASP A 53 6.95 9.50 9.02
CA ASP A 53 5.81 8.95 8.33
C ASP A 53 6.14 8.64 6.86
N LEU A 54 5.32 7.82 6.25
CA LEU A 54 5.43 7.50 4.82
C LEU A 54 4.70 8.53 3.94
N PHE A 55 4.17 9.58 4.54
CA PHE A 55 3.42 10.60 3.86
C PHE A 55 4.30 11.83 3.66
N GLU A 56 4.53 12.25 2.44
CA GLU A 56 5.36 13.40 2.09
C GLU A 56 4.87 14.68 2.78
N GLY A 57 5.22 14.82 4.06
CA GLY A 57 5.20 16.08 4.78
C GLY A 57 3.87 16.57 5.33
N HIS A 58 2.81 15.75 5.42
CA HIS A 58 1.50 16.29 5.79
C HIS A 58 0.87 15.75 7.07
N ALA A 59 1.10 14.51 7.44
CA ALA A 59 0.66 13.98 8.74
C ALA A 59 1.48 12.79 9.18
N PRO A 60 1.89 12.74 10.46
CA PRO A 60 2.81 11.71 10.94
C PRO A 60 2.24 10.28 10.94
N TYR A 61 0.95 10.10 10.74
CA TYR A 61 0.31 8.77 10.80
C TYR A 61 -0.46 8.38 9.54
N ARG A 62 -0.43 9.20 8.52
CA ARG A 62 -1.12 8.89 7.29
C ARG A 62 -0.20 8.10 6.36
N PRO A 63 -0.44 6.80 6.16
CA PRO A 63 0.41 6.00 5.28
C PRO A 63 0.23 6.45 3.83
N ARG A 64 1.32 6.44 3.08
CA ARG A 64 1.27 6.65 1.62
C ARG A 64 0.85 5.38 0.90
N TYR A 65 1.26 4.24 1.44
CA TYR A 65 0.97 2.92 0.91
C TYR A 65 0.58 1.98 2.03
N ILE A 66 -0.20 0.98 1.68
CA ILE A 66 -0.39 -0.20 2.52
C ILE A 66 0.55 -1.29 2.02
N LEU A 67 1.40 -1.76 2.91
CA LEU A 67 2.24 -2.92 2.68
C LEU A 67 1.65 -4.11 3.45
N PRO A 68 0.94 -5.03 2.77
CA PRO A 68 0.50 -6.26 3.41
C PRO A 68 1.68 -7.09 3.91
N ASP A 69 1.50 -7.84 4.98
CA ASP A 69 2.49 -8.84 5.40
C ASP A 69 2.45 -10.04 4.46
N TYR A 70 3.18 -9.93 3.36
CA TYR A 70 3.24 -11.00 2.36
C TYR A 70 3.89 -12.27 2.91
N GLY A 71 4.81 -12.15 3.87
CA GLY A 71 5.40 -13.29 4.52
C GLY A 71 4.38 -14.09 5.35
N ALA A 72 3.53 -13.41 6.10
CA ALA A 72 2.42 -14.04 6.78
C ALA A 72 1.41 -14.62 5.79
N PHE A 73 1.06 -13.87 4.74
CA PHE A 73 0.13 -14.31 3.72
C PHE A 73 0.57 -15.61 3.03
N VAL A 74 1.82 -15.71 2.62
CA VAL A 74 2.36 -16.93 1.97
C VAL A 74 2.28 -18.14 2.90
N ARG A 75 2.46 -17.95 4.20
CA ARG A 75 2.40 -19.06 5.18
C ARG A 75 0.99 -19.49 5.57
N GLN A 76 0.03 -18.57 5.64
CA GLN A 76 -1.28 -18.85 6.24
C GLN A 76 -2.48 -18.36 5.43
N GLY A 77 -2.24 -17.68 4.31
CA GLY A 77 -3.31 -17.08 3.50
C GLY A 77 -3.98 -15.89 4.16
N SER A 78 -5.20 -15.59 3.73
CA SER A 78 -6.06 -14.55 4.29
C SER A 78 -7.47 -15.07 4.51
N ALA A 79 -7.86 -15.26 5.77
CA ALA A 79 -9.22 -15.65 6.12
C ALA A 79 -10.26 -14.60 5.67
N PHE A 80 -9.91 -13.32 5.78
CA PHE A 80 -10.77 -12.21 5.36
C PHE A 80 -11.10 -12.26 3.87
N LEU A 81 -10.08 -12.46 3.02
CA LEU A 81 -10.24 -12.55 1.57
C LEU A 81 -10.59 -13.96 1.10
N ARG A 82 -10.65 -14.92 2.01
CA ARG A 82 -10.85 -16.36 1.73
C ARG A 82 -9.84 -16.90 0.71
N LEU A 83 -8.60 -16.44 0.82
CA LEU A 83 -7.48 -16.90 0.02
C LEU A 83 -6.65 -17.88 0.85
N PRO A 84 -6.46 -19.12 0.41
CA PRO A 84 -5.54 -20.06 1.05
C PRO A 84 -4.09 -19.60 0.86
N PRO A 85 -3.13 -20.17 1.60
CA PRO A 85 -1.70 -19.99 1.28
C PRO A 85 -1.42 -20.47 -0.14
N PRO A 86 -0.76 -19.68 -0.97
CA PRO A 86 -0.46 -20.05 -2.36
C PRO A 86 0.53 -21.25 -2.37
N GLN A 87 0.24 -22.24 -3.21
CA GLN A 87 1.04 -23.45 -3.35
C GLN A 87 1.96 -23.42 -4.56
N ASP A 88 1.64 -22.59 -5.55
CA ASP A 88 2.40 -22.45 -6.78
C ASP A 88 2.41 -21.00 -7.29
N LEU A 89 3.11 -20.76 -8.40
CA LEU A 89 3.23 -19.45 -9.03
C LEU A 89 1.88 -18.87 -9.44
N ASP A 90 0.98 -19.69 -9.99
CA ASP A 90 -0.32 -19.22 -10.48
C ASP A 90 -1.19 -18.74 -9.32
N GLU A 91 -1.23 -19.50 -8.23
CA GLU A 91 -1.96 -19.13 -7.03
C GLU A 91 -1.38 -17.89 -6.36
N LEU A 92 -0.05 -17.75 -6.33
CA LEU A 92 0.60 -16.55 -5.82
C LEU A 92 0.22 -15.33 -6.66
N LEU A 93 0.37 -15.38 -7.98
CA LEU A 93 0.08 -14.26 -8.87
C LEU A 93 -1.40 -13.87 -8.81
N PHE A 94 -2.31 -14.84 -8.78
CA PHE A 94 -3.74 -14.60 -8.60
C PHE A 94 -4.03 -13.90 -7.25
N SER A 95 -3.40 -14.36 -6.19
CA SER A 95 -3.55 -13.78 -4.87
C SER A 95 -3.04 -12.35 -4.82
N LEU A 96 -1.89 -12.07 -5.45
CA LEU A 96 -1.35 -10.70 -5.54
C LEU A 96 -2.28 -9.78 -6.35
N MET A 97 -2.87 -10.26 -7.45
CA MET A 97 -3.88 -9.50 -8.21
C MET A 97 -5.10 -9.19 -7.33
N THR A 98 -5.54 -10.15 -6.54
CA THR A 98 -6.68 -9.98 -5.62
C THR A 98 -6.35 -8.96 -4.53
N LEU A 99 -5.20 -9.07 -3.88
CA LEU A 99 -4.73 -8.11 -2.88
C LEU A 99 -4.61 -6.69 -3.48
N TYR A 100 -4.00 -6.59 -4.65
CA TYR A 100 -3.87 -5.32 -5.37
C TYR A 100 -5.22 -4.63 -5.63
N ARG A 101 -6.25 -5.42 -5.94
CA ARG A 101 -7.59 -4.91 -6.20
C ARG A 101 -8.36 -4.55 -4.94
N HIS A 102 -8.28 -5.40 -3.89
CA HIS A 102 -9.13 -5.27 -2.71
C HIS A 102 -8.55 -4.37 -1.62
N VAL A 103 -7.24 -4.35 -1.42
CA VAL A 103 -6.64 -3.52 -0.36
C VAL A 103 -6.96 -2.04 -0.54
N PRO A 104 -6.81 -1.43 -1.73
CA PRO A 104 -7.18 -0.04 -1.94
C PRO A 104 -8.67 0.24 -1.72
N SER A 105 -9.56 -0.70 -2.06
CA SER A 105 -10.99 -0.53 -1.87
C SER A 105 -11.43 -0.52 -0.40
N ILE A 106 -10.62 -1.11 0.48
CA ILE A 106 -10.87 -1.15 1.93
C ILE A 106 -10.22 0.04 2.63
N THR A 107 -9.02 0.38 2.23
CA THR A 107 -8.16 1.32 2.96
C THR A 107 -8.13 2.72 2.36
N ASN A 108 -8.58 2.89 1.12
CA ASN A 108 -8.42 4.09 0.30
C ASN A 108 -6.95 4.49 0.06
N PHE A 109 -6.02 3.56 0.25
CA PHE A 109 -4.60 3.77 0.01
C PHE A 109 -4.06 2.78 -1.02
N PRO A 110 -3.09 3.19 -1.86
CA PRO A 110 -2.41 2.29 -2.76
C PRO A 110 -1.78 1.12 -2.03
N VAL A 111 -1.76 -0.03 -2.67
CA VAL A 111 -1.01 -1.18 -2.17
C VAL A 111 0.41 -1.16 -2.71
N TYR A 112 1.36 -1.48 -1.84
CA TYR A 112 2.75 -1.71 -2.20
C TYR A 112 3.03 -3.21 -2.23
N LEU A 113 3.48 -3.73 -3.38
CA LEU A 113 3.73 -5.15 -3.57
C LEU A 113 5.07 -5.63 -2.97
N GLY A 114 5.79 -4.74 -2.29
CA GLY A 114 7.03 -5.08 -1.61
C GLY A 114 8.15 -5.42 -2.58
N ASN A 115 9.05 -6.29 -2.15
CA ASN A 115 10.15 -6.83 -2.97
C ASN A 115 9.62 -7.98 -3.81
N LEU A 116 9.02 -7.64 -4.95
CA LEU A 116 8.25 -8.56 -5.78
C LEU A 116 9.08 -9.73 -6.29
N ASP A 117 10.31 -9.47 -6.67
CA ASP A 117 11.24 -10.49 -7.14
C ASP A 117 11.57 -11.52 -6.06
N THR A 118 11.84 -11.07 -4.84
CA THR A 118 12.13 -11.96 -3.70
C THR A 118 10.89 -12.76 -3.28
N LEU A 119 9.70 -12.16 -3.41
CA LEU A 119 8.45 -12.82 -3.07
C LEU A 119 8.11 -13.93 -4.08
N ILE A 120 8.36 -13.71 -5.37
CA ILE A 120 8.04 -14.65 -6.46
C ILE A 120 9.07 -15.76 -6.57
N ASP A 121 10.34 -15.46 -6.30
CA ASP A 121 11.47 -16.37 -6.58
C ASP A 121 11.26 -17.82 -6.06
N PRO A 122 10.77 -18.06 -4.83
CA PRO A 122 10.54 -19.42 -4.34
C PRO A 122 9.47 -20.21 -5.10
N PHE A 123 8.60 -19.53 -5.84
CA PHE A 123 7.51 -20.15 -6.61
C PHE A 123 7.86 -20.44 -8.07
N LEU A 124 9.13 -20.19 -8.46
CA LEU A 124 9.60 -20.49 -9.80
C LEU A 124 10.10 -21.93 -9.96
N ASP A 125 10.19 -22.69 -8.88
CA ASP A 125 10.62 -24.08 -8.94
C ASP A 125 9.67 -24.91 -9.81
N GLY A 126 10.24 -25.72 -10.69
CA GLY A 126 9.47 -26.53 -11.65
C GLY A 126 9.03 -25.81 -12.93
N TRP A 127 9.16 -24.47 -13.01
CA TRP A 127 8.83 -23.72 -14.22
C TRP A 127 10.07 -23.45 -15.08
N SER A 128 9.92 -23.56 -16.40
CA SER A 128 10.93 -23.07 -17.34
C SER A 128 10.94 -21.52 -17.33
N ASP A 129 12.06 -20.93 -17.73
CA ASP A 129 12.17 -19.46 -17.80
C ASP A 129 11.17 -18.85 -18.80
N GLU A 130 10.87 -19.57 -19.88
CA GLU A 130 9.91 -19.12 -20.88
C GLU A 130 8.48 -19.08 -20.32
N GLU A 131 8.05 -20.14 -19.65
CA GLU A 131 6.73 -20.24 -19.03
C GLU A 131 6.58 -19.21 -17.89
N ALA A 132 7.58 -19.14 -17.02
CA ALA A 132 7.60 -18.17 -15.93
C ALA A 132 7.52 -16.73 -16.47
N ARG A 133 8.34 -16.37 -17.47
CA ARG A 133 8.31 -15.05 -18.11
C ARG A 133 6.96 -14.73 -18.73
N ARG A 134 6.31 -15.71 -19.35
CA ARG A 134 4.96 -15.55 -19.91
C ARG A 134 3.95 -15.21 -18.82
N LYS A 135 3.98 -15.94 -17.68
CA LYS A 135 3.05 -15.72 -16.56
C LYS A 135 3.30 -14.36 -15.89
N LEU A 136 4.55 -14.01 -15.63
CA LEU A 136 4.94 -12.73 -15.06
C LEU A 136 4.51 -11.56 -15.96
N ARG A 137 4.72 -11.68 -17.27
CA ARG A 137 4.24 -10.67 -18.22
C ARG A 137 2.73 -10.50 -18.19
N LEU A 138 1.94 -11.58 -18.07
CA LEU A 138 0.48 -11.49 -17.95
C LEU A 138 0.07 -10.80 -16.64
N PHE A 139 0.76 -11.10 -15.56
CA PHE A 139 0.57 -10.46 -14.27
C PHE A 139 0.87 -8.95 -14.32
N LEU A 140 2.03 -8.56 -14.87
CA LEU A 140 2.39 -7.15 -15.03
C LEU A 140 1.40 -6.41 -15.96
N ASN A 141 0.97 -7.04 -17.04
CA ASN A 141 -0.06 -6.48 -17.92
C ASN A 141 -1.41 -6.30 -17.20
N TYR A 142 -1.74 -7.20 -16.29
CA TYR A 142 -2.95 -7.04 -15.46
C TYR A 142 -2.82 -5.82 -14.56
N LEU A 143 -1.70 -5.67 -13.85
CA LEU A 143 -1.46 -4.52 -12.97
C LEU A 143 -1.52 -3.19 -13.74
N ASP A 144 -0.85 -3.15 -14.91
CA ASP A 144 -0.79 -1.95 -15.76
C ASP A 144 -2.17 -1.54 -16.32
N ARG A 145 -3.02 -2.51 -16.65
CA ARG A 145 -4.31 -2.27 -17.31
C ARG A 145 -5.51 -2.27 -16.38
N THR A 146 -5.33 -2.66 -15.14
CA THR A 146 -6.41 -2.62 -14.17
C THR A 146 -6.61 -1.17 -13.74
N ILE A 147 -7.76 -0.61 -14.08
CA ILE A 147 -8.15 0.72 -13.63
C ILE A 147 -8.43 0.64 -12.14
N THR A 148 -7.57 1.27 -11.35
CA THR A 148 -7.75 1.52 -9.93
C THR A 148 -7.49 3.00 -9.69
N ASP A 149 -8.09 3.56 -8.66
CA ASP A 149 -7.79 4.93 -8.23
C ASP A 149 -6.40 5.05 -7.58
N SER A 150 -5.62 3.98 -7.61
CA SER A 150 -4.37 3.85 -6.90
C SER A 150 -3.24 3.39 -7.80
N PHE A 151 -2.06 3.94 -7.57
CA PHE A 151 -0.83 3.46 -8.18
C PHE A 151 -0.41 2.13 -7.55
N CYS A 152 0.13 1.23 -8.37
CA CYS A 152 0.82 0.04 -7.89
C CYS A 152 2.32 0.29 -7.84
N HIS A 153 2.93 -0.01 -6.72
CA HIS A 153 4.36 0.10 -6.54
C HIS A 153 4.94 -1.24 -6.09
N ALA A 154 6.09 -1.57 -6.63
CA ALA A 154 6.90 -2.72 -6.23
C ALA A 154 8.38 -2.38 -6.31
N ASN A 155 9.20 -3.06 -5.53
CA ASN A 155 10.64 -3.04 -5.68
C ASN A 155 11.13 -4.30 -6.41
N LEU A 156 12.24 -4.13 -7.13
CA LEU A 156 13.04 -5.19 -7.70
C LEU A 156 14.48 -5.04 -7.21
N GLY A 157 15.10 -6.13 -6.78
CA GLY A 157 16.44 -6.08 -6.21
C GLY A 157 16.49 -5.53 -4.77
N PRO A 158 17.70 -5.30 -4.21
CA PRO A 158 19.01 -5.45 -4.86
C PRO A 158 19.50 -6.89 -5.00
N ALA A 159 18.79 -7.89 -4.47
CA ALA A 159 19.18 -9.28 -4.59
C ALA A 159 19.08 -9.75 -6.06
N ALA A 160 20.09 -10.51 -6.51
CA ALA A 160 20.09 -11.09 -7.84
C ALA A 160 19.27 -12.39 -7.87
N THR A 161 17.95 -12.27 -7.85
CA THR A 161 17.03 -13.41 -7.91
C THR A 161 16.79 -13.90 -9.34
N ARG A 162 16.31 -15.13 -9.51
CA ARG A 162 15.85 -15.64 -10.81
C ARG A 162 14.61 -14.85 -11.26
N ALA A 163 13.68 -14.60 -10.35
CA ALA A 163 12.48 -13.80 -10.61
C ALA A 163 12.84 -12.39 -11.12
N GLY A 164 13.80 -11.71 -10.46
CA GLY A 164 14.23 -10.38 -10.87
C GLY A 164 14.88 -10.31 -12.27
N ARG A 165 15.41 -11.43 -12.78
CA ARG A 165 15.91 -11.53 -14.17
C ARG A 165 14.79 -11.80 -15.19
N LEU A 166 13.66 -12.29 -14.75
CA LEU A 166 12.51 -12.64 -15.59
C LEU A 166 11.45 -11.53 -15.65
N LEU A 167 11.38 -10.69 -14.59
CA LEU A 167 10.55 -9.48 -14.52
C LEU A 167 11.16 -8.35 -15.36
#